data_27ae39a747d8f025c87db8a226400679
#
_entry.id   27ae39a747d8f025c87db8a226400679
#
_cell.length_a   1.000
_cell.length_b   1.000
_cell.length_c   1.000
_cell.angle_alpha   90.00
_cell.angle_beta   90.00
_cell.angle_gamma   90.00
#
_symmetry.space_group_name_H-M   'P 1'
#
loop_
_entity.id
_entity.type
_entity.pdbx_description
1 polymer ?
#
loop_
_entity_poly.entity_id
_entity_poly.type
_entity_poly.pdbx_seq_one_letter_code
_entity_poly.pdbx_strand_id
1 'polypeptide(L)'
;MDPAQLPLRDLHLPEAIGWWPLAPGWWLLIALLSLGLAWLLQRSWQKYRMNAPRRYAIRALAAVEDEYLSHRNPVRLGQQVSGLLRRGMLAYAPRREVAGLTGESWLAWLDRDLPVPYFHTEGGKSLLQLPYRNPDDDCSDIDINALLAAVRMRLSTPIGRAG
;
A
#
# COMPACT_ATOMS: atom_id res chain seq x y z
N MET A 1 23.83 43.09 79.15
CA MET A 1 23.83 42.79 77.73
C MET A 1 22.39 42.62 77.30
N ASP A 2 21.87 43.53 76.50
CA ASP A 2 20.46 43.61 76.15
C ASP A 2 20.23 42.70 74.93
N PRO A 3 19.39 41.69 75.00
CA PRO A 3 19.17 40.74 73.92
C PRO A 3 18.44 41.36 72.73
N ALA A 4 17.98 42.60 72.81
CA ALA A 4 17.24 43.33 71.79
C ALA A 4 18.11 43.91 70.65
N GLN A 5 19.45 43.77 70.70
CA GLN A 5 20.38 44.38 69.71
C GLN A 5 21.05 43.33 68.77
N LEU A 6 20.46 42.19 68.62
CA LEU A 6 20.90 41.28 67.59
C LEU A 6 20.39 41.75 66.20
N PRO A 7 21.29 42.09 65.24
CA PRO A 7 20.86 42.49 63.93
C PRO A 7 20.31 41.22 63.23
N LEU A 8 19.01 41.11 63.27
CA LEU A 8 18.31 40.07 62.45
C LEU A 8 18.55 40.36 60.96
N ARG A 9 19.48 39.68 60.39
CA ARG A 9 19.69 39.70 58.94
C ARG A 9 18.51 39.04 58.30
N ASP A 10 17.73 39.82 57.52
CA ASP A 10 16.64 39.29 56.73
C ASP A 10 17.13 38.13 55.88
N LEU A 11 16.58 36.91 56.09
CA LEU A 11 16.77 35.75 55.23
C LEU A 11 16.02 36.06 53.93
N HIS A 12 16.76 36.47 52.93
CA HIS A 12 16.22 36.48 51.57
C HIS A 12 15.94 35.02 51.19
N LEU A 13 14.67 34.63 51.21
CA LEU A 13 14.23 33.38 50.61
C LEU A 13 14.59 33.45 49.14
N PRO A 14 15.31 32.46 48.61
CA PRO A 14 15.59 32.43 47.18
C PRO A 14 14.25 32.40 46.41
N GLU A 15 14.13 33.26 45.39
CA GLU A 15 12.95 33.31 44.53
C GLU A 15 12.65 31.90 44.05
N ALA A 16 11.37 31.49 44.14
CA ALA A 16 10.93 30.21 43.67
C ALA A 16 11.33 30.06 42.20
N ILE A 17 12.18 29.08 41.91
CA ILE A 17 12.62 28.75 40.54
C ILE A 17 11.37 28.37 39.76
N GLY A 18 10.80 29.31 39.02
CA GLY A 18 9.65 29.06 38.15
C GLY A 18 10.02 28.08 37.07
N TRP A 19 9.05 27.26 36.67
CA TRP A 19 9.18 26.31 35.53
C TRP A 19 9.47 27.04 34.21
N TRP A 20 9.41 28.33 34.14
CA TRP A 20 9.60 29.16 32.96
C TRP A 20 10.65 30.29 33.23
N PRO A 21 11.62 30.50 32.30
CA PRO A 21 11.81 29.90 30.99
C PRO A 21 12.51 28.54 31.04
N LEU A 22 12.10 27.60 30.15
CA LEU A 22 12.78 26.31 29.98
C LEU A 22 14.23 26.54 29.57
N ALA A 23 15.16 25.79 30.20
CA ALA A 23 16.56 25.84 29.81
C ALA A 23 16.72 25.58 28.29
N PRO A 24 17.62 26.29 27.59
CA PRO A 24 17.75 26.21 26.12
C PRO A 24 17.93 24.79 25.57
N GLY A 25 18.46 23.88 26.38
CA GLY A 25 18.58 22.46 26.04
C GLY A 25 17.22 21.76 25.80
N TRP A 26 16.16 22.16 26.48
CA TRP A 26 14.82 21.60 26.29
C TRP A 26 14.24 21.95 24.93
N TRP A 27 14.54 23.12 24.40
CA TRP A 27 14.12 23.51 23.05
C TRP A 27 14.75 22.64 21.97
N LEU A 28 16.04 22.28 22.13
CA LEU A 28 16.73 21.35 21.24
C LEU A 28 16.10 19.95 21.30
N LEU A 29 15.77 19.51 22.51
CA LEU A 29 15.16 18.17 22.71
C LEU A 29 13.75 18.10 22.09
N ILE A 30 12.93 19.13 22.27
CA ILE A 30 11.60 19.25 21.65
C ILE A 30 11.73 19.32 20.12
N ALA A 31 12.68 20.08 19.59
CA ALA A 31 12.92 20.17 18.15
C ALA A 31 13.34 18.81 17.56
N LEU A 32 14.24 18.09 18.22
CA LEU A 32 14.69 16.76 17.80
C LEU A 32 13.54 15.73 17.83
N LEU A 33 12.76 15.77 18.91
CA LEU A 33 11.61 14.86 19.09
C LEU A 33 10.53 15.14 18.04
N SER A 34 10.22 16.41 17.77
CA SER A 34 9.24 16.80 16.75
C SER A 34 9.69 16.43 15.35
N LEU A 35 10.98 16.58 15.01
CA LEU A 35 11.55 16.17 13.73
C LEU A 35 11.50 14.65 13.56
N GLY A 36 11.85 13.89 14.60
CA GLY A 36 11.75 12.43 14.62
C GLY A 36 10.30 11.93 14.46
N LEU A 37 9.37 12.58 15.17
CA LEU A 37 7.94 12.26 15.05
C LEU A 37 7.40 12.58 13.64
N ALA A 38 7.75 13.74 13.09
CA ALA A 38 7.37 14.13 11.74
C ALA A 38 7.91 13.14 10.69
N TRP A 39 9.17 12.71 10.82
CA TRP A 39 9.78 11.69 9.97
C TRP A 39 9.06 10.33 10.08
N LEU A 40 8.75 9.87 11.30
CA LEU A 40 7.99 8.64 11.53
C LEU A 40 6.59 8.70 10.93
N LEU A 41 5.88 9.83 11.13
CA LEU A 41 4.56 10.05 10.55
C LEU A 41 4.60 10.07 9.02
N GLN A 42 5.57 10.75 8.43
CA GLN A 42 5.76 10.78 6.98
C GLN A 42 6.05 9.38 6.42
N ARG A 43 6.92 8.61 7.08
CA ARG A 43 7.25 7.23 6.69
C ARG A 43 6.04 6.29 6.81
N SER A 44 5.26 6.39 7.88
CA SER A 44 4.05 5.60 8.07
C SER A 44 2.96 5.97 7.06
N TRP A 45 2.81 7.26 6.76
CA TRP A 45 1.86 7.78 5.76
C TRP A 45 2.21 7.31 4.35
N GLN A 46 3.50 7.31 4.01
CA GLN A 46 3.97 6.76 2.73
C GLN A 46 3.64 5.27 2.61
N LYS A 47 3.91 4.46 3.66
CA LYS A 47 3.53 3.04 3.68
C LYS A 47 2.02 2.83 3.56
N TYR A 48 1.24 3.65 4.26
CA TYR A 48 -0.22 3.56 4.22
C TYR A 48 -0.79 3.91 2.84
N ARG A 49 -0.28 4.98 2.21
CA ARG A 49 -0.65 5.38 0.85
C ARG A 49 -0.28 4.33 -0.20
N MET A 50 0.86 3.66 -0.04
CA MET A 50 1.28 2.60 -0.97
C MET A 50 0.42 1.33 -0.84
N ASN A 51 -0.14 1.04 0.32
CA ASN A 51 -0.98 -0.15 0.55
C ASN A 51 -2.48 0.09 0.28
N ALA A 52 -2.93 1.34 0.23
CA ALA A 52 -4.33 1.68 0.02
C ALA A 52 -4.89 1.15 -1.32
N PRO A 53 -4.23 1.37 -2.47
CA PRO A 53 -4.72 0.87 -3.75
C PRO A 53 -4.74 -0.67 -3.81
N ARG A 54 -3.77 -1.33 -3.18
CA ARG A 54 -3.71 -2.79 -3.08
C ARG A 54 -4.93 -3.37 -2.34
N ARG A 55 -5.26 -2.81 -1.18
CA ARG A 55 -6.45 -3.23 -0.42
C ARG A 55 -7.73 -3.01 -1.21
N TYR A 56 -7.80 -1.92 -1.98
CA TYR A 56 -8.91 -1.66 -2.88
C TYR A 56 -8.98 -2.70 -4.01
N ALA A 57 -7.86 -3.00 -4.66
CA ALA A 57 -7.80 -3.98 -5.75
C ALA A 57 -8.20 -5.39 -5.29
N ILE A 58 -7.76 -5.82 -4.10
CA ILE A 58 -8.15 -7.13 -3.52
C ILE A 58 -9.66 -7.16 -3.20
N ARG A 59 -10.23 -6.08 -2.67
CA ARG A 59 -11.68 -5.99 -2.42
C ARG A 59 -12.46 -5.98 -3.73
N ALA A 60 -11.96 -5.27 -4.75
CA ALA A 60 -12.58 -5.27 -6.07
C ALA A 60 -12.53 -6.64 -6.72
N LEU A 61 -11.44 -7.42 -6.52
CA LEU A 61 -11.38 -8.81 -6.98
C LEU A 61 -12.45 -9.68 -6.28
N ALA A 62 -12.60 -9.56 -4.96
CA ALA A 62 -13.64 -10.30 -4.24
C ALA A 62 -15.04 -9.98 -4.75
N ALA A 63 -15.34 -8.72 -5.07
CA ALA A 63 -16.62 -8.34 -5.67
C ALA A 63 -16.81 -8.96 -7.07
N VAL A 64 -15.75 -9.05 -7.88
CA VAL A 64 -15.80 -9.72 -9.19
C VAL A 64 -16.01 -11.24 -9.04
N GLU A 65 -15.40 -11.86 -8.05
CA GLU A 65 -15.60 -13.29 -7.72
C GLU A 65 -17.06 -13.55 -7.30
N ASP A 66 -17.62 -12.71 -6.42
CA ASP A 66 -19.02 -12.82 -5.97
C ASP A 66 -20.00 -12.63 -7.14
N GLU A 67 -19.73 -11.65 -8.02
CA GLU A 67 -20.53 -11.42 -9.22
C GLU A 67 -20.45 -12.64 -10.16
N TYR A 68 -19.26 -13.23 -10.36
CA TYR A 68 -19.09 -14.43 -11.15
C TYR A 68 -19.90 -15.61 -10.62
N LEU A 69 -19.98 -15.79 -9.31
CA LEU A 69 -20.78 -16.84 -8.69
C LEU A 69 -22.27 -16.73 -9.04
N SER A 70 -22.78 -15.52 -9.29
CA SER A 70 -24.18 -15.28 -9.64
C SER A 70 -24.51 -15.57 -11.11
N HIS A 71 -23.65 -15.16 -12.04
CA HIS A 71 -23.95 -15.29 -13.49
C HIS A 71 -23.16 -16.40 -14.19
N ARG A 72 -22.10 -16.94 -13.58
CA ARG A 72 -21.27 -18.04 -14.11
C ARG A 72 -20.73 -17.83 -15.53
N ASN A 73 -20.59 -16.56 -15.97
CA ASN A 73 -20.09 -16.23 -17.29
C ASN A 73 -18.59 -15.97 -17.25
N PRO A 74 -17.74 -16.87 -17.82
CA PRO A 74 -16.28 -16.75 -17.78
C PRO A 74 -15.76 -15.54 -18.58
N VAL A 75 -16.40 -15.22 -19.70
CA VAL A 75 -15.98 -14.10 -20.56
C VAL A 75 -16.11 -12.78 -19.84
N ARG A 76 -17.25 -12.58 -19.17
CA ARG A 76 -17.49 -11.38 -18.33
C ARG A 76 -16.48 -11.28 -17.18
N LEU A 77 -16.20 -12.42 -16.54
CA LEU A 77 -15.14 -12.50 -15.52
C LEU A 77 -13.79 -12.07 -16.09
N GLY A 78 -13.39 -12.61 -17.24
CA GLY A 78 -12.12 -12.29 -17.91
C GLY A 78 -11.98 -10.80 -18.22
N GLN A 79 -13.06 -10.16 -18.71
CA GLN A 79 -13.10 -8.71 -18.99
C GLN A 79 -12.91 -7.89 -17.71
N GLN A 80 -13.62 -8.24 -16.64
CA GLN A 80 -13.55 -7.53 -15.36
C GLN A 80 -12.16 -7.67 -14.71
N VAL A 81 -11.62 -8.90 -14.71
CA VAL A 81 -10.30 -9.21 -14.14
C VAL A 81 -9.19 -8.52 -14.93
N SER A 82 -9.23 -8.57 -16.27
CA SER A 82 -8.25 -7.90 -17.13
C SER A 82 -8.27 -6.40 -16.90
N GLY A 83 -9.46 -5.78 -16.83
CA GLY A 83 -9.63 -4.36 -16.53
C GLY A 83 -9.13 -3.99 -15.12
N LEU A 84 -9.40 -4.84 -14.13
CA LEU A 84 -8.94 -4.66 -12.75
C LEU A 84 -7.42 -4.70 -12.65
N LEU A 85 -6.79 -5.71 -13.26
CA LEU A 85 -5.33 -5.83 -13.30
C LEU A 85 -4.70 -4.61 -13.97
N ARG A 86 -5.20 -4.20 -15.14
CA ARG A 86 -4.63 -3.05 -15.85
C ARG A 86 -4.75 -1.77 -15.06
N ARG A 87 -5.90 -1.49 -14.47
CA ARG A 87 -6.10 -0.31 -13.60
C ARG A 87 -5.24 -0.39 -12.34
N GLY A 88 -5.19 -1.56 -11.72
CA GLY A 88 -4.36 -1.80 -10.54
C GLY A 88 -2.89 -1.55 -10.84
N MET A 89 -2.35 -2.16 -11.89
CA MET A 89 -0.94 -2.04 -12.24
C MET A 89 -0.55 -0.61 -12.64
N LEU A 90 -1.43 0.12 -13.33
CA LEU A 90 -1.22 1.54 -13.63
C LEU A 90 -1.20 2.44 -12.38
N ALA A 91 -1.84 2.01 -11.29
CA ALA A 91 -1.79 2.71 -10.01
C ALA A 91 -0.51 2.42 -9.20
N TYR A 92 0.15 1.28 -9.46
CA TYR A 92 1.34 0.84 -8.72
C TYR A 92 2.66 1.14 -9.43
N ALA A 93 2.67 1.09 -10.77
CA ALA A 93 3.87 1.22 -11.57
C ALA A 93 3.88 2.51 -12.41
N PRO A 94 5.07 3.00 -12.80
CA PRO A 94 5.16 4.12 -13.72
C PRO A 94 4.39 3.83 -15.01
N ARG A 95 3.54 4.76 -15.42
CA ARG A 95 2.68 4.61 -16.60
C ARG A 95 3.46 4.21 -17.86
N ARG A 96 4.68 4.74 -18.03
CA ARG A 96 5.59 4.43 -19.15
C ARG A 96 5.96 2.94 -19.23
N GLU A 97 5.97 2.22 -18.11
CA GLU A 97 6.35 0.81 -18.07
C GLU A 97 5.19 -0.13 -18.40
N VAL A 98 3.95 0.32 -18.20
CA VAL A 98 2.75 -0.52 -18.24
C VAL A 98 1.84 -0.20 -19.42
N ALA A 99 1.73 1.08 -19.81
CA ALA A 99 0.68 1.54 -20.73
C ALA A 99 0.75 0.94 -22.14
N GLY A 100 1.96 0.60 -22.61
CA GLY A 100 2.18 0.03 -23.94
C GLY A 100 2.26 -1.49 -24.00
N LEU A 101 2.16 -2.18 -22.85
CA LEU A 101 2.31 -3.62 -22.81
C LEU A 101 1.04 -4.35 -23.26
N THR A 102 1.19 -5.32 -24.16
CA THR A 102 0.12 -6.18 -24.68
C THR A 102 0.62 -7.62 -24.86
N GLY A 103 -0.30 -8.57 -24.96
CA GLY A 103 0.05 -9.96 -25.22
C GLY A 103 1.04 -10.55 -24.22
N GLU A 104 2.00 -11.30 -24.70
CA GLU A 104 3.01 -11.99 -23.90
C GLU A 104 3.88 -11.02 -23.07
N SER A 105 4.18 -9.83 -23.59
CA SER A 105 4.93 -8.82 -22.84
C SER A 105 4.16 -8.32 -21.60
N TRP A 106 2.84 -8.29 -21.67
CA TRP A 106 1.97 -7.99 -20.53
C TRP A 106 2.01 -9.12 -19.49
N LEU A 107 1.93 -10.38 -19.91
CA LEU A 107 2.02 -11.54 -19.01
C LEU A 107 3.40 -11.60 -18.33
N ALA A 108 4.47 -11.40 -19.08
CA ALA A 108 5.83 -11.36 -18.55
C ALA A 108 6.00 -10.25 -17.49
N TRP A 109 5.37 -9.11 -17.72
CA TRP A 109 5.39 -8.02 -16.76
C TRP A 109 4.56 -8.35 -15.51
N LEU A 110 3.43 -9.04 -15.64
CA LEU A 110 2.63 -9.49 -14.51
C LEU A 110 3.34 -10.53 -13.65
N ASP A 111 4.18 -11.37 -14.24
CA ASP A 111 4.98 -12.36 -13.50
C ASP A 111 6.22 -11.76 -12.82
N ARG A 112 6.54 -10.51 -13.13
CA ARG A 112 7.69 -9.82 -12.51
C ARG A 112 7.54 -9.78 -10.98
N ASP A 113 8.61 -10.11 -10.27
CA ASP A 113 8.67 -10.15 -8.80
C ASP A 113 7.73 -11.19 -8.15
N LEU A 114 7.13 -12.09 -8.92
CA LEU A 114 6.40 -13.23 -8.37
C LEU A 114 7.35 -14.41 -8.10
N PRO A 115 7.08 -15.23 -7.07
CA PRO A 115 7.92 -16.37 -6.74
C PRO A 115 7.86 -17.48 -7.81
N VAL A 116 6.77 -17.52 -8.58
CA VAL A 116 6.52 -18.47 -9.68
C VAL A 116 5.82 -17.71 -10.80
N PRO A 117 6.11 -18.04 -12.07
CA PRO A 117 5.43 -17.42 -13.22
C PRO A 117 4.01 -17.96 -13.38
N TYR A 118 3.05 -17.32 -12.76
CA TYR A 118 1.63 -17.71 -12.80
C TYR A 118 0.96 -17.40 -14.14
N PHE A 119 1.33 -16.30 -14.80
CA PHE A 119 0.68 -15.82 -16.03
C PHE A 119 1.21 -16.48 -17.29
N HIS A 120 2.35 -17.18 -17.24
CA HIS A 120 2.86 -18.02 -18.32
C HIS A 120 2.28 -19.44 -18.33
N THR A 121 1.48 -19.81 -17.32
CA THR A 121 0.73 -21.06 -17.30
C THR A 121 -0.51 -20.97 -18.21
N GLU A 122 -1.10 -22.11 -18.59
CA GLU A 122 -2.32 -22.12 -19.39
C GLU A 122 -3.47 -21.32 -18.74
N GLY A 123 -3.66 -21.44 -17.42
CA GLY A 123 -4.64 -20.66 -16.68
C GLY A 123 -4.39 -19.16 -16.76
N GLY A 124 -3.12 -18.74 -16.71
CA GLY A 124 -2.75 -17.32 -16.83
C GLY A 124 -2.85 -16.78 -18.26
N LYS A 125 -2.50 -17.58 -19.25
CA LYS A 125 -2.63 -17.20 -20.67
C LYS A 125 -4.08 -16.97 -21.09
N SER A 126 -5.02 -17.63 -20.43
CA SER A 126 -6.45 -17.40 -20.66
C SER A 126 -6.86 -15.94 -20.45
N LEU A 127 -6.11 -15.18 -19.64
CA LEU A 127 -6.31 -13.73 -19.45
C LEU A 127 -6.24 -12.94 -20.77
N LEU A 128 -5.46 -13.40 -21.75
CA LEU A 128 -5.33 -12.73 -23.05
C LEU A 128 -6.50 -13.04 -23.99
N GLN A 129 -7.07 -14.22 -23.91
CA GLN A 129 -8.07 -14.72 -24.85
C GLN A 129 -9.49 -14.50 -24.33
N LEU A 130 -9.71 -14.77 -23.05
CA LEU A 130 -11.02 -14.81 -22.43
C LEU A 130 -11.84 -13.52 -22.61
N PRO A 131 -11.27 -12.30 -22.49
CA PRO A 131 -12.03 -11.05 -22.68
C PRO A 131 -12.58 -10.85 -24.11
N TYR A 132 -12.05 -11.58 -25.09
CA TYR A 132 -12.38 -11.43 -26.52
C TYR A 132 -13.21 -12.59 -27.09
N ARG A 133 -13.49 -13.63 -26.27
CA ARG A 133 -14.40 -14.72 -26.66
C ARG A 133 -15.86 -14.23 -26.67
N ASN A 134 -16.71 -14.93 -27.39
CA ASN A 134 -18.15 -14.67 -27.31
C ASN A 134 -18.68 -15.13 -25.94
N PRO A 135 -19.69 -14.45 -25.38
CA PRO A 135 -20.29 -14.84 -24.10
C PRO A 135 -20.91 -16.24 -24.10
N ASP A 136 -21.28 -16.75 -25.27
CA ASP A 136 -21.93 -18.06 -25.49
C ASP A 136 -20.93 -19.17 -25.84
N ASP A 137 -19.64 -18.85 -25.97
CA ASP A 137 -18.61 -19.84 -26.26
C ASP A 137 -18.43 -20.81 -25.08
N ASP A 138 -18.18 -22.07 -25.40
CA ASP A 138 -17.76 -23.02 -24.38
C ASP A 138 -16.35 -22.66 -23.86
N CYS A 139 -16.28 -22.38 -22.58
CA CYS A 139 -15.08 -22.02 -21.86
C CYS A 139 -14.66 -23.09 -20.84
N SER A 140 -15.09 -24.34 -21.06
CA SER A 140 -14.76 -25.49 -20.17
C SER A 140 -13.27 -25.84 -20.18
N ASP A 141 -12.54 -25.37 -21.19
CA ASP A 141 -11.09 -25.47 -21.32
C ASP A 141 -10.30 -24.55 -20.37
N ILE A 142 -10.97 -23.60 -19.71
CA ILE A 142 -10.32 -22.58 -18.90
C ILE A 142 -10.41 -22.88 -17.42
N ASP A 143 -9.25 -23.00 -16.76
CA ASP A 143 -9.19 -23.09 -15.31
C ASP A 143 -9.36 -21.70 -14.67
N ILE A 144 -10.61 -21.37 -14.36
CA ILE A 144 -10.99 -20.11 -13.70
C ILE A 144 -10.33 -19.98 -12.32
N ASN A 145 -10.18 -21.09 -11.58
CA ASN A 145 -9.58 -21.04 -10.25
C ASN A 145 -8.08 -20.70 -10.33
N ALA A 146 -7.38 -21.30 -11.30
CA ALA A 146 -5.97 -20.97 -11.55
C ALA A 146 -5.80 -19.50 -11.97
N LEU A 147 -6.68 -18.97 -12.83
CA LEU A 147 -6.69 -17.56 -13.21
C LEU A 147 -6.90 -16.65 -12.01
N LEU A 148 -7.91 -16.89 -11.20
CA LEU A 148 -8.20 -16.07 -10.01
C LEU A 148 -7.07 -16.15 -8.97
N ALA A 149 -6.45 -17.32 -8.80
CA ALA A 149 -5.28 -17.49 -7.94
C ALA A 149 -4.08 -16.65 -8.42
N ALA A 150 -3.79 -16.66 -9.73
CA ALA A 150 -2.75 -15.85 -10.33
C ALA A 150 -2.99 -14.34 -10.10
N VAL A 151 -4.21 -13.89 -10.35
CA VAL A 151 -4.63 -12.51 -10.17
C VAL A 151 -4.51 -12.09 -8.70
N ARG A 152 -4.99 -12.91 -7.78
CA ARG A 152 -4.91 -12.67 -6.34
C ARG A 152 -3.45 -12.59 -5.88
N MET A 153 -2.60 -13.49 -6.38
CA MET A 153 -1.17 -13.47 -6.09
C MET A 153 -0.54 -12.17 -6.59
N ARG A 154 -0.81 -11.75 -7.84
CA ARG A 154 -0.28 -10.50 -8.39
C ARG A 154 -0.72 -9.26 -7.58
N LEU A 155 -2.00 -9.16 -7.27
CA LEU A 155 -2.53 -8.04 -6.48
C LEU A 155 -2.01 -8.05 -5.04
N SER A 156 -1.63 -9.22 -4.51
CA SER A 156 -1.08 -9.35 -3.17
C SER A 156 0.43 -9.15 -3.09
N THR A 157 1.17 -9.23 -4.18
CA THR A 157 2.63 -9.06 -4.21
C THR A 157 2.99 -7.62 -4.56
N PRO A 158 3.84 -6.95 -3.75
CA PRO A 158 4.32 -5.62 -4.10
C PRO A 158 5.20 -5.70 -5.35
N ILE A 159 5.11 -4.69 -6.21
CA ILE A 159 6.02 -4.53 -7.33
C ILE A 159 7.27 -3.85 -6.80
N GLY A 160 8.44 -4.49 -6.99
CA GLY A 160 9.73 -3.89 -6.71
C GLY A 160 9.88 -2.61 -7.56
N ARG A 161 10.21 -1.48 -6.94
CA ARG A 161 10.61 -0.30 -7.71
C ARG A 161 11.91 -0.67 -8.40
N ALA A 162 11.90 -0.67 -9.73
CA ALA A 162 13.14 -0.56 -10.48
C ALA A 162 13.81 0.73 -10.04
N GLY A 163 15.00 0.61 -9.40
CA GLY A 163 15.82 1.71 -8.93
C GLY A 163 16.29 2.60 -10.08
#